data_c4f300ad12f0ee4fe234b674143ebc92
#
_entry.id   c4f300ad12f0ee4fe234b674143ebc92
#
_cell.length_a   1.000
_cell.length_b   1.000
_cell.length_c   1.000
_cell.angle_alpha   90.00
_cell.angle_beta   90.00
_cell.angle_gamma   90.00
#
_symmetry.space_group_name_H-M   'P 1'
#
loop_
_entity.id
_entity.type
_entity.pdbx_description
1 polymer ?
#
loop_
_entity_poly.entity_id
_entity_poly.type
_entity_poly.pdbx_seq_one_letter_code
_entity_poly.pdbx_strand_id
1 'polypeptide(L)'
;MVARIAMISEHASPLATIGGVDSGGQNVYVAQLANRLAARGYQVDVYTRRDKETLPEVVKFINRVRVIHVKAGPPRPVPKEELLPYMDEFAEQMQSFCSRQRRPYDVVHANFWTSGVVAMTLKRAIGLPFAVTFHALGRVRRRHQGEADRFPEERAEYEERIIAAADCVVAECAQDREDLLELYDADPAKIRIVPCGFDTTEFWPIDRRLARREVGFDPDERIVLQLGRLVPRKGIDIAVRALARLARDHRVNARLVIVGGETDEPCPMANPEIARLTDVANAEDIAERVTFTGRRPRNVLRYYYNAADVFVTTPWYEPFGITPVEAMACGVPVIGSAVGGIKTTVRHGRTGFLVPPHDPDALAARIAEIFRDADAARRMGVAGRERALRHFTWSQVAERMEAVYARVMAGESQRVTAG
;
A
#
# COMPACT_ATOMS: atom_id res chain seq x y z
N MET A 1 18.34 9.84 25.00
CA MET A 1 18.54 8.41 24.63
C MET A 1 17.82 8.13 23.32
N VAL A 2 18.38 7.27 22.46
CA VAL A 2 17.74 6.88 21.19
C VAL A 2 16.55 5.98 21.49
N ALA A 3 15.34 6.30 21.01
CA ALA A 3 14.16 5.50 21.24
C ALA A 3 14.20 4.16 20.48
N ARG A 4 13.62 3.12 21.08
CA ARG A 4 13.48 1.78 20.51
C ARG A 4 12.03 1.51 20.13
N ILE A 5 11.81 1.15 18.89
CA ILE A 5 10.48 0.90 18.32
C ILE A 5 10.34 -0.59 18.03
N ALA A 6 9.25 -1.19 18.50
CA ALA A 6 8.82 -2.52 18.05
C ALA A 6 7.74 -2.35 16.97
N MET A 7 8.04 -2.69 15.72
CA MET A 7 7.04 -2.76 14.67
C MET A 7 6.49 -4.18 14.59
N ILE A 8 5.18 -4.35 14.66
CA ILE A 8 4.54 -5.64 14.42
C ILE A 8 3.95 -5.64 13.02
N SER A 9 4.30 -6.63 12.24
CA SER A 9 3.78 -6.88 10.89
C SER A 9 3.79 -8.38 10.66
N GLU A 10 2.82 -9.07 11.25
CA GLU A 10 2.83 -10.51 11.44
C GLU A 10 2.87 -11.30 10.13
N HIS A 11 2.20 -10.80 9.06
CA HIS A 11 2.16 -11.46 7.73
C HIS A 11 2.96 -10.74 6.65
N ALA A 12 3.31 -9.46 6.85
CA ALA A 12 3.97 -8.63 5.83
C ALA A 12 5.42 -8.33 6.22
N SER A 13 6.28 -9.34 6.11
CA SER A 13 7.71 -9.22 6.40
C SER A 13 8.40 -8.19 5.48
N PRO A 14 9.29 -7.33 6.01
CA PRO A 14 10.11 -6.43 5.18
C PRO A 14 11.15 -7.18 4.34
N LEU A 15 11.40 -8.45 4.64
CA LEU A 15 12.30 -9.33 3.88
C LEU A 15 11.61 -10.02 2.69
N ALA A 16 10.28 -9.95 2.60
CA ALA A 16 9.54 -10.62 1.54
C ALA A 16 9.79 -9.97 0.18
N THR A 17 9.88 -10.80 -0.86
CA THR A 17 9.90 -10.33 -2.24
C THR A 17 8.56 -9.71 -2.59
N ILE A 18 8.55 -8.44 -2.99
CA ILE A 18 7.33 -7.71 -3.34
C ILE A 18 6.72 -8.32 -4.60
N GLY A 19 5.38 -8.54 -4.60
CA GLY A 19 4.62 -9.09 -5.72
C GLY A 19 4.03 -10.48 -5.49
N GLY A 20 4.29 -11.14 -4.36
CA GLY A 20 3.61 -12.39 -3.96
C GLY A 20 2.18 -12.15 -3.47
N VAL A 21 1.43 -13.25 -3.23
CA VAL A 21 0.00 -13.25 -2.85
C VAL A 21 -0.31 -12.30 -1.69
N ASP A 22 0.53 -12.30 -0.66
CA ASP A 22 0.41 -11.46 0.54
C ASP A 22 1.51 -10.38 0.63
N SER A 23 2.26 -10.15 -0.46
CA SER A 23 3.31 -9.14 -0.51
C SER A 23 2.84 -7.92 -1.31
N GLY A 24 2.65 -6.79 -0.63
CA GLY A 24 2.05 -5.59 -1.22
C GLY A 24 2.49 -4.29 -0.53
N GLY A 25 1.58 -3.32 -0.52
CA GLY A 25 1.84 -1.99 0.04
C GLY A 25 2.33 -2.00 1.48
N GLN A 26 1.81 -2.88 2.34
CA GLN A 26 2.23 -2.99 3.75
C GLN A 26 3.70 -3.42 3.89
N ASN A 27 4.19 -4.38 3.06
CA ASN A 27 5.60 -4.77 3.09
C ASN A 27 6.51 -3.59 2.74
N VAL A 28 6.13 -2.82 1.70
CA VAL A 28 6.84 -1.59 1.31
C VAL A 28 6.81 -0.58 2.44
N TYR A 29 5.65 -0.34 3.03
CA TYR A 29 5.46 0.60 4.14
C TYR A 29 6.37 0.26 5.32
N VAL A 30 6.33 -0.98 5.81
CA VAL A 30 7.12 -1.43 6.97
C VAL A 30 8.62 -1.34 6.69
N ALA A 31 9.07 -1.83 5.51
CA ALA A 31 10.47 -1.77 5.14
C ALA A 31 11.00 -0.34 5.03
N GLN A 32 10.28 0.52 4.33
CA GLN A 32 10.69 1.91 4.09
C GLN A 32 10.61 2.76 5.36
N LEU A 33 9.56 2.62 6.15
CA LEU A 33 9.43 3.34 7.41
C LEU A 33 10.53 2.93 8.40
N ALA A 34 10.78 1.62 8.57
CA ALA A 34 11.86 1.13 9.43
C ALA A 34 13.23 1.66 8.99
N ASN A 35 13.50 1.67 7.68
CA ASN A 35 14.73 2.21 7.11
C ASN A 35 14.91 3.70 7.43
N ARG A 36 13.87 4.52 7.19
CA ARG A 36 13.95 5.97 7.42
C ARG A 36 14.04 6.32 8.90
N LEU A 37 13.36 5.60 9.80
CA LEU A 37 13.48 5.75 11.23
C LEU A 37 14.90 5.39 11.71
N ALA A 38 15.48 4.31 11.19
CA ALA A 38 16.87 3.94 11.50
C ALA A 38 17.88 5.01 11.05
N ALA A 39 17.69 5.60 9.86
CA ALA A 39 18.51 6.71 9.37
C ALA A 39 18.41 7.96 10.25
N ARG A 40 17.28 8.15 10.97
CA ARG A 40 17.05 9.21 11.95
C ARG A 40 17.52 8.86 13.37
N GLY A 41 18.14 7.69 13.53
CA GLY A 41 18.80 7.29 14.77
C GLY A 41 18.03 6.29 15.62
N TYR A 42 16.77 5.95 15.31
CA TYR A 42 15.97 4.98 16.05
C TYR A 42 16.53 3.55 15.90
N GLN A 43 16.30 2.73 16.93
CA GLN A 43 16.46 1.28 16.83
C GLN A 43 15.10 0.66 16.56
N VAL A 44 14.98 -0.11 15.48
CA VAL A 44 13.70 -0.70 15.06
C VAL A 44 13.84 -2.21 14.99
N ASP A 45 12.97 -2.91 15.69
CA ASP A 45 12.81 -4.36 15.57
C ASP A 45 11.45 -4.64 14.92
N VAL A 46 11.47 -5.30 13.76
CA VAL A 46 10.26 -5.69 13.04
C VAL A 46 9.92 -7.14 13.37
N TYR A 47 8.78 -7.34 14.02
CA TYR A 47 8.28 -8.65 14.39
C TYR A 47 7.37 -9.19 13.30
N THR A 48 7.69 -10.38 12.80
CA THR A 48 6.90 -11.07 11.78
C THR A 48 6.80 -12.55 12.11
N ARG A 49 5.76 -13.23 11.65
CA ARG A 49 5.58 -14.65 11.90
C ARG A 49 6.65 -15.47 11.19
N ARG A 50 7.14 -16.51 11.85
CA ARG A 50 8.07 -17.48 11.27
C ARG A 50 7.29 -18.46 10.39
N ASP A 51 7.38 -18.29 9.08
CA ASP A 51 6.64 -19.07 8.08
C ASP A 51 7.47 -20.20 7.44
N LYS A 52 8.72 -20.41 7.90
CA LYS A 52 9.61 -21.52 7.51
C LYS A 52 10.48 -21.92 8.67
N GLU A 53 10.66 -23.22 8.87
CA GLU A 53 11.53 -23.75 9.95
C GLU A 53 12.97 -23.27 9.87
N THR A 54 13.47 -23.05 8.65
CA THR A 54 14.85 -22.66 8.40
C THR A 54 15.16 -21.19 8.72
N LEU A 55 14.15 -20.36 8.97
CA LEU A 55 14.37 -18.95 9.29
C LEU A 55 14.96 -18.81 10.69
N PRO A 56 16.06 -18.04 10.87
CA PRO A 56 16.62 -17.76 12.19
C PRO A 56 15.68 -16.84 12.98
N GLU A 57 15.76 -16.88 14.32
CA GLU A 57 14.95 -16.00 15.19
C GLU A 57 15.19 -14.51 14.89
N VAL A 58 16.45 -14.13 14.63
CA VAL A 58 16.82 -12.72 14.41
C VAL A 58 17.63 -12.60 13.12
N VAL A 59 17.21 -11.68 12.24
CA VAL A 59 17.93 -11.29 11.03
C VAL A 59 18.30 -9.81 11.12
N LYS A 60 19.54 -9.46 10.89
CA LYS A 60 19.96 -8.06 10.70
C LYS A 60 19.55 -7.64 9.29
N PHE A 61 18.56 -6.75 9.17
CA PHE A 61 18.06 -6.29 7.88
C PHE A 61 18.94 -5.18 7.30
N ILE A 62 19.08 -4.10 8.04
CA ILE A 62 19.97 -2.97 7.77
C ILE A 62 20.55 -2.47 9.10
N ASN A 63 21.42 -1.44 9.05
CA ASN A 63 21.92 -0.85 10.27
C ASN A 63 20.75 -0.34 11.14
N ARG A 64 20.78 -0.69 12.45
CA ARG A 64 19.72 -0.37 13.45
C ARG A 64 18.36 -0.99 13.22
N VAL A 65 18.17 -1.88 12.20
CA VAL A 65 16.93 -2.60 11.98
C VAL A 65 17.18 -4.11 12.03
N ARG A 66 16.42 -4.80 12.87
CA ARG A 66 16.37 -6.26 12.92
C ARG A 66 14.98 -6.75 12.56
N VAL A 67 14.91 -7.93 11.96
CA VAL A 67 13.66 -8.67 11.78
C VAL A 67 13.67 -9.85 12.75
N ILE A 68 12.61 -9.94 13.53
CA ILE A 68 12.42 -10.98 14.54
C ILE A 68 11.35 -11.93 14.03
N HIS A 69 11.74 -13.18 13.77
CA HIS A 69 10.80 -14.22 13.35
C HIS A 69 10.18 -14.90 14.58
N VAL A 70 8.91 -14.60 14.82
CA VAL A 70 8.15 -15.10 15.96
C VAL A 70 7.53 -16.44 15.63
N LYS A 71 7.71 -17.42 16.51
CA LYS A 71 7.04 -18.72 16.42
C LYS A 71 5.58 -18.53 16.87
N ALA A 72 4.65 -18.67 15.92
CA ALA A 72 3.22 -18.62 16.17
C ALA A 72 2.51 -19.45 15.11
N GLY A 73 1.90 -20.54 15.51
CA GLY A 73 1.32 -21.53 14.63
C GLY A 73 2.35 -22.30 13.79
N PRO A 74 1.92 -22.97 12.72
CA PRO A 74 2.79 -23.85 11.93
C PRO A 74 3.84 -23.05 11.15
N PRO A 75 5.09 -23.54 11.00
CA PRO A 75 6.17 -22.87 10.27
C PRO A 75 6.02 -23.05 8.75
N ARG A 76 4.89 -22.62 8.22
CA ARG A 76 4.55 -22.58 6.79
C ARG A 76 3.74 -21.31 6.49
N PRO A 77 3.64 -20.89 5.22
CA PRO A 77 2.72 -19.84 4.83
C PRO A 77 1.28 -20.17 5.27
N VAL A 78 0.62 -19.20 5.89
CA VAL A 78 -0.79 -19.26 6.30
C VAL A 78 -1.47 -18.01 5.73
N PRO A 79 -2.63 -18.14 5.07
CA PRO A 79 -3.39 -16.99 4.62
C PRO A 79 -3.63 -16.00 5.75
N LYS A 80 -3.51 -14.72 5.49
CA LYS A 80 -3.68 -13.66 6.52
C LYS A 80 -5.09 -13.65 7.12
N GLU A 81 -6.06 -14.17 6.39
CA GLU A 81 -7.44 -14.36 6.84
C GLU A 81 -7.56 -15.39 7.97
N GLU A 82 -6.59 -16.29 8.10
CA GLU A 82 -6.57 -17.42 9.04
C GLU A 82 -5.57 -17.21 10.21
N LEU A 83 -4.97 -16.02 10.35
CA LEU A 83 -3.91 -15.79 11.33
C LEU A 83 -4.40 -15.49 12.75
N LEU A 84 -5.66 -15.09 12.92
CA LEU A 84 -6.20 -14.71 14.23
C LEU A 84 -5.93 -15.74 15.35
N PRO A 85 -6.11 -17.06 15.14
CA PRO A 85 -5.90 -18.06 16.19
C PRO A 85 -4.46 -18.16 16.74
N TYR A 86 -3.49 -17.62 16.01
CA TYR A 86 -2.08 -17.66 16.39
C TYR A 86 -1.58 -16.37 17.08
N MET A 87 -2.44 -15.37 17.26
CA MET A 87 -2.01 -14.06 17.75
C MET A 87 -1.72 -14.03 19.24
N ASP A 88 -2.36 -14.87 20.04
CA ASP A 88 -2.03 -15.02 21.45
C ASP A 88 -0.64 -15.64 21.64
N GLU A 89 -0.34 -16.74 20.93
CA GLU A 89 1.00 -17.35 20.91
C GLU A 89 2.06 -16.33 20.42
N PHE A 90 1.72 -15.54 19.39
CA PHE A 90 2.61 -14.48 18.90
C PHE A 90 2.91 -13.45 20.00
N ALA A 91 1.89 -13.02 20.74
CA ALA A 91 2.06 -12.05 21.82
C ALA A 91 2.92 -12.61 22.98
N GLU A 92 2.72 -13.87 23.38
CA GLU A 92 3.52 -14.54 24.41
C GLU A 92 5.00 -14.66 24.01
N GLN A 93 5.26 -15.11 22.78
CA GLN A 93 6.64 -15.24 22.26
C GLN A 93 7.31 -13.88 22.13
N MET A 94 6.56 -12.86 21.68
CA MET A 94 7.08 -11.49 21.61
C MET A 94 7.36 -10.93 23.01
N GLN A 95 6.49 -11.15 23.99
CA GLN A 95 6.71 -10.76 25.37
C GLN A 95 7.96 -11.45 25.95
N SER A 96 8.13 -12.74 25.73
CA SER A 96 9.32 -13.48 26.11
C SER A 96 10.58 -12.93 25.46
N PHE A 97 10.51 -12.54 24.19
CA PHE A 97 11.65 -11.89 23.52
C PHE A 97 11.96 -10.51 24.14
N CYS A 98 10.94 -9.71 24.44
CA CYS A 98 11.08 -8.40 25.07
C CYS A 98 11.77 -8.49 26.44
N SER A 99 11.42 -9.48 27.27
CA SER A 99 12.01 -9.68 28.59
C SER A 99 13.52 -10.02 28.57
N ARG A 100 13.99 -10.62 27.47
CA ARG A 100 15.41 -10.96 27.25
C ARG A 100 16.24 -9.77 26.74
N GLN A 101 15.59 -8.64 26.40
CA GLN A 101 16.31 -7.49 25.89
C GLN A 101 16.91 -6.66 27.04
N ARG A 102 18.15 -6.19 26.87
CA ARG A 102 18.82 -5.33 27.86
C ARG A 102 18.10 -4.00 28.10
N ARG A 103 17.33 -3.55 27.15
CA ARG A 103 16.59 -2.29 27.17
C ARG A 103 15.18 -2.52 26.62
N PRO A 104 14.14 -2.02 27.30
CA PRO A 104 12.76 -2.13 26.82
C PRO A 104 12.54 -1.35 25.52
N TYR A 105 11.43 -1.62 24.85
CA TYR A 105 10.88 -0.77 23.80
C TYR A 105 10.17 0.40 24.42
N ASP A 106 10.20 1.52 23.72
CA ASP A 106 9.54 2.76 24.15
C ASP A 106 8.12 2.86 23.55
N VAL A 107 7.89 2.24 22.39
CA VAL A 107 6.60 2.23 21.70
C VAL A 107 6.47 1.01 20.79
N VAL A 108 5.24 0.54 20.64
CA VAL A 108 4.84 -0.45 19.61
C VAL A 108 4.12 0.25 18.46
N HIS A 109 4.42 -0.14 17.22
CA HIS A 109 3.65 0.23 16.04
C HIS A 109 3.07 -1.03 15.40
N ALA A 110 1.79 -1.24 15.55
CA ALA A 110 1.06 -2.35 14.95
C ALA A 110 0.63 -2.02 13.51
N ASN A 111 0.94 -2.90 12.59
CA ASN A 111 0.58 -2.77 11.19
C ASN A 111 -0.41 -3.87 10.82
N PHE A 112 -1.64 -3.51 10.58
CA PHE A 112 -2.80 -4.38 10.40
C PHE A 112 -3.51 -4.78 11.70
N TRP A 113 -4.75 -5.25 11.58
CA TRP A 113 -5.60 -5.53 12.74
C TRP A 113 -5.09 -6.70 13.62
N THR A 114 -4.57 -7.78 13.03
CA THR A 114 -3.99 -8.91 13.77
C THR A 114 -2.74 -8.50 14.54
N SER A 115 -1.88 -7.66 13.97
CA SER A 115 -0.81 -6.98 14.72
C SER A 115 -1.35 -6.09 15.85
N GLY A 116 -2.52 -5.48 15.64
CA GLY A 116 -3.22 -4.69 16.65
C GLY A 116 -3.67 -5.55 17.84
N VAL A 117 -4.15 -6.77 17.61
CA VAL A 117 -4.48 -7.76 18.67
C VAL A 117 -3.24 -8.02 19.53
N VAL A 118 -2.11 -8.31 18.91
CA VAL A 118 -0.84 -8.52 19.63
C VAL A 118 -0.44 -7.30 20.45
N ALA A 119 -0.48 -6.11 19.87
CA ALA A 119 -0.11 -4.86 20.55
C ALA A 119 -1.02 -4.56 21.74
N MET A 120 -2.33 -4.80 21.62
CA MET A 120 -3.29 -4.67 22.71
C MET A 120 -2.99 -5.65 23.87
N THR A 121 -2.62 -6.89 23.57
CA THR A 121 -2.21 -7.88 24.56
C THR A 121 -0.93 -7.46 25.28
N LEU A 122 0.09 -6.98 24.55
CA LEU A 122 1.32 -6.47 25.16
C LEU A 122 1.09 -5.24 26.02
N LYS A 123 0.22 -4.32 25.63
CA LYS A 123 -0.13 -3.16 26.45
C LYS A 123 -0.74 -3.59 27.77
N ARG A 124 -1.64 -4.60 27.79
CA ARG A 124 -2.23 -5.14 29.02
C ARG A 124 -1.20 -5.86 29.90
N ALA A 125 -0.32 -6.65 29.28
CA ALA A 125 0.63 -7.50 30.00
C ALA A 125 1.84 -6.75 30.57
N ILE A 126 2.41 -5.81 29.83
CA ILE A 126 3.67 -5.13 30.18
C ILE A 126 3.65 -3.61 30.01
N GLY A 127 2.48 -3.00 29.80
CA GLY A 127 2.30 -1.55 29.79
C GLY A 127 2.89 -0.86 28.55
N LEU A 128 3.24 -1.56 27.47
CA LEU A 128 3.82 -0.94 26.28
C LEU A 128 2.76 -0.13 25.52
N PRO A 129 2.94 1.19 25.35
CA PRO A 129 2.02 2.00 24.58
C PRO A 129 2.15 1.70 23.08
N PHE A 130 1.05 1.86 22.34
CA PHE A 130 1.08 1.54 20.92
C PHE A 130 0.28 2.47 20.02
N ALA A 131 0.82 2.65 18.80
CA ALA A 131 0.09 3.17 17.64
C ALA A 131 -0.32 2.01 16.72
N VAL A 132 -1.40 2.18 15.99
CA VAL A 132 -1.87 1.22 14.98
C VAL A 132 -2.15 1.89 13.64
N THR A 133 -1.70 1.24 12.54
CA THR A 133 -2.10 1.53 11.16
C THR A 133 -2.78 0.30 10.60
N PHE A 134 -4.06 0.42 10.20
CA PHE A 134 -4.83 -0.75 9.76
C PHE A 134 -4.53 -1.19 8.32
N HIS A 135 -4.05 -0.30 7.46
CA HIS A 135 -3.80 -0.53 6.01
C HIS A 135 -5.01 -0.97 5.19
N ALA A 136 -6.07 -1.40 5.82
CA ALA A 136 -7.39 -1.67 5.26
C ALA A 136 -8.36 -1.98 6.39
N LEU A 137 -9.38 -1.17 6.58
CA LEU A 137 -10.43 -1.36 7.57
C LEU A 137 -11.41 -2.46 7.14
N GLY A 138 -11.80 -3.32 8.05
CA GLY A 138 -12.68 -4.47 7.80
C GLY A 138 -14.06 -4.06 7.30
N ARG A 139 -14.70 -3.08 7.95
CA ARG A 139 -16.02 -2.58 7.52
C ARG A 139 -16.00 -1.94 6.14
N VAL A 140 -14.92 -1.22 5.78
CA VAL A 140 -14.74 -0.68 4.42
C VAL A 140 -14.60 -1.81 3.40
N ARG A 141 -13.79 -2.83 3.70
CA ARG A 141 -13.65 -4.00 2.84
C ARG A 141 -14.98 -4.72 2.62
N ARG A 142 -15.71 -4.99 3.70
CA ARG A 142 -17.02 -5.66 3.66
C ARG A 142 -18.04 -4.88 2.82
N ARG A 143 -18.07 -3.54 2.92
CA ARG A 143 -18.92 -2.69 2.09
C ARG A 143 -18.67 -2.86 0.58
N HIS A 144 -17.40 -3.05 0.18
CA HIS A 144 -17.01 -3.12 -1.23
C HIS A 144 -16.92 -4.54 -1.79
N GLN A 145 -16.67 -5.54 -0.96
CA GLN A 145 -16.45 -6.93 -1.40
C GLN A 145 -17.60 -7.87 -1.01
N GLY A 146 -18.45 -7.46 -0.05
CA GLY A 146 -19.57 -8.29 0.39
C GLY A 146 -19.09 -9.67 0.85
N GLU A 147 -19.74 -10.72 0.36
CA GLU A 147 -19.42 -12.12 0.65
C GLU A 147 -18.06 -12.60 0.11
N ALA A 148 -17.46 -11.86 -0.81
CA ALA A 148 -16.11 -12.16 -1.30
C ALA A 148 -15.01 -11.77 -0.31
N ASP A 149 -15.33 -11.07 0.78
CA ASP A 149 -14.39 -10.79 1.87
C ASP A 149 -14.24 -12.02 2.76
N ARG A 150 -13.05 -12.65 2.70
CA ARG A 150 -12.75 -13.91 3.43
C ARG A 150 -12.33 -13.71 4.87
N PHE A 151 -12.23 -12.48 5.36
CA PHE A 151 -11.89 -12.26 6.77
C PHE A 151 -13.06 -12.67 7.68
N PRO A 152 -12.75 -13.15 8.89
CA PRO A 152 -13.78 -13.54 9.87
C PRO A 152 -14.66 -12.34 10.23
N GLU A 153 -15.91 -12.61 10.60
CA GLU A 153 -16.89 -11.56 10.92
C GLU A 153 -16.49 -10.76 12.16
N GLU A 154 -15.85 -11.43 13.11
CA GLU A 154 -15.35 -10.87 14.36
C GLU A 154 -14.26 -9.81 14.16
N ARG A 155 -13.70 -9.70 12.95
CA ARG A 155 -12.67 -8.71 12.63
C ARG A 155 -13.11 -7.29 13.01
N ALA A 156 -14.35 -6.91 12.73
CA ALA A 156 -14.86 -5.59 13.04
C ALA A 156 -14.85 -5.30 14.56
N GLU A 157 -15.23 -6.29 15.38
CA GLU A 157 -15.21 -6.17 16.83
C GLU A 157 -13.78 -6.08 17.39
N TYR A 158 -12.84 -6.84 16.80
CA TYR A 158 -11.43 -6.72 17.15
C TYR A 158 -10.89 -5.34 16.78
N GLU A 159 -11.21 -4.80 15.62
CA GLU A 159 -10.79 -3.47 15.20
C GLU A 159 -11.33 -2.39 16.16
N GLU A 160 -12.59 -2.46 16.60
CA GLU A 160 -13.16 -1.57 17.62
C GLU A 160 -12.38 -1.63 18.95
N ARG A 161 -12.10 -2.83 19.44
CA ARG A 161 -11.34 -3.04 20.68
C ARG A 161 -9.91 -2.52 20.56
N ILE A 162 -9.26 -2.70 19.41
CA ILE A 162 -7.92 -2.19 19.13
C ILE A 162 -7.94 -0.66 19.11
N ILE A 163 -8.90 -0.04 18.42
CA ILE A 163 -9.06 1.42 18.34
C ILE A 163 -9.26 2.02 19.75
N ALA A 164 -10.12 1.41 20.55
CA ALA A 164 -10.35 1.84 21.93
C ALA A 164 -9.07 1.76 22.79
N ALA A 165 -8.29 0.68 22.64
CA ALA A 165 -7.07 0.43 23.43
C ALA A 165 -5.84 1.21 22.93
N ALA A 166 -5.78 1.59 21.66
CA ALA A 166 -4.64 2.27 21.04
C ALA A 166 -4.44 3.67 21.65
N ASP A 167 -3.17 4.08 21.80
CA ASP A 167 -2.80 5.44 22.19
C ASP A 167 -2.86 6.40 21.00
N CYS A 168 -2.68 5.87 19.79
CA CYS A 168 -2.89 6.61 18.54
C CYS A 168 -3.31 5.66 17.41
N VAL A 169 -4.27 6.10 16.61
CA VAL A 169 -4.68 5.43 15.37
C VAL A 169 -4.18 6.25 14.19
N VAL A 170 -3.42 5.63 13.31
CA VAL A 170 -2.87 6.28 12.12
C VAL A 170 -3.78 6.00 10.94
N ALA A 171 -4.42 7.05 10.44
CA ALA A 171 -5.15 7.06 9.19
C ALA A 171 -4.20 7.41 8.03
N GLU A 172 -4.27 6.69 6.90
CA GLU A 172 -3.37 6.94 5.77
C GLU A 172 -3.84 8.11 4.88
N CYS A 173 -5.11 8.51 4.99
CA CYS A 173 -5.69 9.65 4.27
C CYS A 173 -6.91 10.23 5.00
N ALA A 174 -7.49 11.31 4.46
CA ALA A 174 -8.69 11.93 5.02
C ALA A 174 -9.90 10.99 5.03
N GLN A 175 -10.10 10.22 3.95
CA GLN A 175 -11.19 9.25 3.88
C GLN A 175 -11.04 8.14 4.94
N ASP A 176 -9.82 7.63 5.14
CA ASP A 176 -9.55 6.62 6.16
C ASP A 176 -9.86 7.15 7.58
N ARG A 177 -9.58 8.45 7.82
CA ARG A 177 -10.01 9.13 9.05
C ARG A 177 -11.53 9.23 9.18
N GLU A 178 -12.21 9.60 8.10
CA GLU A 178 -13.68 9.66 8.06
C GLU A 178 -14.28 8.28 8.32
N ASP A 179 -13.76 7.23 7.67
CA ASP A 179 -14.19 5.84 7.86
C ASP A 179 -13.99 5.38 9.32
N LEU A 180 -12.89 5.76 9.98
CA LEU A 180 -12.67 5.48 11.40
C LEU A 180 -13.70 6.16 12.30
N LEU A 181 -14.07 7.40 12.01
CA LEU A 181 -15.07 8.14 12.78
C LEU A 181 -16.48 7.59 12.56
N GLU A 182 -16.86 7.38 11.30
CA GLU A 182 -18.23 7.03 10.94
C GLU A 182 -18.55 5.54 11.17
N LEU A 183 -17.57 4.66 10.97
CA LEU A 183 -17.80 3.22 11.02
C LEU A 183 -17.40 2.58 12.34
N TYR A 184 -16.50 3.21 13.11
CA TYR A 184 -15.93 2.63 14.34
C TYR A 184 -16.09 3.53 15.56
N ASP A 185 -16.76 4.67 15.42
CA ASP A 185 -16.93 5.65 16.50
C ASP A 185 -15.60 5.99 17.21
N ALA A 186 -14.53 6.09 16.43
CA ALA A 186 -13.19 6.31 16.94
C ALA A 186 -13.04 7.72 17.52
N ASP A 187 -12.38 7.86 18.67
CA ASP A 187 -12.07 9.14 19.27
C ASP A 187 -11.20 9.99 18.31
N PRO A 188 -11.69 11.14 17.81
CA PRO A 188 -10.94 12.00 16.89
C PRO A 188 -9.64 12.51 17.49
N ALA A 189 -9.53 12.60 18.82
CA ALA A 189 -8.32 13.02 19.52
C ALA A 189 -7.18 12.00 19.37
N LYS A 190 -7.49 10.73 19.15
CA LYS A 190 -6.50 9.65 18.94
C LYS A 190 -6.07 9.51 17.47
N ILE A 191 -6.80 10.06 16.50
CA ILE A 191 -6.51 9.85 15.08
C ILE A 191 -5.46 10.86 14.58
N ARG A 192 -4.48 10.35 13.84
CA ARG A 192 -3.50 11.18 13.11
C ARG A 192 -3.41 10.73 11.66
N ILE A 193 -3.38 11.69 10.73
CA ILE A 193 -3.23 11.39 9.31
C ILE A 193 -1.73 11.38 8.98
N VAL A 194 -1.22 10.20 8.61
CA VAL A 194 0.14 10.02 8.09
C VAL A 194 0.06 9.20 6.81
N PRO A 195 0.29 9.82 5.65
CA PRO A 195 0.19 9.14 4.35
C PRO A 195 1.34 8.14 4.17
N CYS A 196 1.21 7.23 3.22
CA CYS A 196 2.34 6.47 2.71
C CYS A 196 3.25 7.35 1.82
N GLY A 197 4.37 6.79 1.40
CA GLY A 197 5.36 7.51 0.63
C GLY A 197 5.93 6.73 -0.55
N PHE A 198 6.85 7.39 -1.25
CA PHE A 198 7.72 6.78 -2.27
C PHE A 198 9.20 7.05 -1.96
N ASP A 199 10.09 6.24 -2.54
CA ASP A 199 11.52 6.44 -2.40
C ASP A 199 12.07 7.26 -3.57
N THR A 200 12.67 8.41 -3.26
CA THR A 200 13.26 9.31 -4.26
C THR A 200 14.49 8.72 -4.94
N THR A 201 15.08 7.67 -4.39
CA THR A 201 16.21 6.93 -4.97
C THR A 201 15.78 5.76 -5.85
N GLU A 202 14.49 5.41 -5.84
CA GLU A 202 13.90 4.37 -6.68
C GLU A 202 13.10 4.95 -7.85
N PHE A 203 12.41 6.10 -7.63
CA PHE A 203 11.50 6.69 -8.60
C PHE A 203 11.84 8.14 -8.90
N TRP A 204 12.21 8.40 -10.15
CA TRP A 204 12.52 9.73 -10.69
C TRP A 204 12.25 9.75 -12.20
N PRO A 205 12.11 10.95 -12.82
CA PRO A 205 11.94 11.05 -14.27
C PRO A 205 13.15 10.53 -15.02
N ILE A 206 12.90 9.73 -16.05
CA ILE A 206 13.86 9.20 -17.01
C ILE A 206 13.35 9.57 -18.40
N ASP A 207 14.25 9.78 -19.36
CA ASP A 207 13.86 9.96 -20.76
C ASP A 207 12.96 8.80 -21.22
N ARG A 208 11.82 9.16 -21.83
CA ARG A 208 10.79 8.17 -22.21
C ARG A 208 11.29 7.16 -23.22
N ARG A 209 12.09 7.60 -24.21
CA ARG A 209 12.65 6.70 -25.23
C ARG A 209 13.64 5.71 -24.61
N LEU A 210 14.46 6.20 -23.68
CA LEU A 210 15.34 5.32 -22.91
C LEU A 210 14.51 4.31 -22.10
N ALA A 211 13.52 4.77 -21.35
CA ALA A 211 12.67 3.89 -20.53
C ALA A 211 11.95 2.82 -21.38
N ARG A 212 11.40 3.19 -22.54
CA ARG A 212 10.76 2.26 -23.49
C ARG A 212 11.74 1.22 -24.02
N ARG A 213 12.94 1.62 -24.37
CA ARG A 213 14.00 0.68 -24.81
C ARG A 213 14.33 -0.34 -23.71
N GLU A 214 14.44 0.10 -22.45
CA GLU A 214 14.76 -0.78 -21.31
C GLU A 214 13.67 -1.83 -21.04
N VAL A 215 12.39 -1.53 -21.36
CA VAL A 215 11.27 -2.46 -21.16
C VAL A 215 10.77 -3.08 -22.48
N GLY A 216 11.44 -2.83 -23.61
CA GLY A 216 11.13 -3.43 -24.91
C GLY A 216 9.87 -2.90 -25.58
N PHE A 217 9.50 -1.63 -25.34
CA PHE A 217 8.35 -1.00 -25.98
C PHE A 217 8.74 -0.15 -27.20
N ASP A 218 7.81 -0.04 -28.13
CA ASP A 218 7.97 0.83 -29.30
C ASP A 218 8.08 2.32 -28.85
N PRO A 219 9.06 3.08 -29.39
CA PRO A 219 9.29 4.48 -29.03
C PRO A 219 8.10 5.41 -29.34
N ASP A 220 7.27 5.09 -30.32
CA ASP A 220 6.19 5.97 -30.81
C ASP A 220 4.79 5.48 -30.38
N GLU A 221 4.71 4.36 -29.67
CA GLU A 221 3.45 3.81 -29.19
C GLU A 221 2.83 4.62 -28.06
N ARG A 222 1.49 4.70 -28.02
CA ARG A 222 0.75 5.27 -26.91
C ARG A 222 0.52 4.22 -25.83
N ILE A 223 1.03 4.46 -24.61
CA ILE A 223 1.02 3.48 -23.52
C ILE A 223 0.21 3.99 -22.35
N VAL A 224 -0.84 3.26 -22.01
CA VAL A 224 -1.59 3.36 -20.76
C VAL A 224 -1.03 2.31 -19.79
N LEU A 225 -0.56 2.70 -18.62
CA LEU A 225 0.03 1.80 -17.64
C LEU A 225 -0.92 1.57 -16.47
N GLN A 226 -1.12 0.32 -16.10
CA GLN A 226 -1.70 -0.12 -14.84
C GLN A 226 -0.67 -0.98 -14.11
N LEU A 227 -0.41 -0.70 -12.82
CA LEU A 227 0.58 -1.43 -12.04
C LEU A 227 0.05 -1.76 -10.64
N GLY A 228 0.22 -3.01 -10.21
CA GLY A 228 -0.16 -3.46 -8.89
C GLY A 228 -0.57 -4.92 -8.83
N ARG A 229 -1.15 -5.34 -7.70
CA ARG A 229 -1.66 -6.70 -7.55
C ARG A 229 -2.84 -6.95 -8.49
N LEU A 230 -2.83 -8.11 -9.13
CA LEU A 230 -3.94 -8.54 -9.99
C LEU A 230 -4.99 -9.23 -9.12
N VAL A 231 -5.95 -8.44 -8.65
CA VAL A 231 -7.10 -8.89 -7.84
C VAL A 231 -8.33 -8.06 -8.24
N PRO A 232 -9.56 -8.64 -8.17
CA PRO A 232 -10.78 -8.00 -8.67
C PRO A 232 -11.01 -6.57 -8.15
N ARG A 233 -10.78 -6.34 -6.84
CA ARG A 233 -10.99 -5.02 -6.22
C ARG A 233 -10.12 -3.90 -6.78
N LYS A 234 -9.06 -4.22 -7.54
CA LYS A 234 -8.24 -3.22 -8.24
C LYS A 234 -8.89 -2.70 -9.51
N GLY A 235 -10.03 -3.31 -9.93
CA GLY A 235 -10.87 -2.80 -11.00
C GLY A 235 -10.15 -2.69 -12.35
N ILE A 236 -9.18 -3.59 -12.62
CA ILE A 236 -8.37 -3.55 -13.85
C ILE A 236 -9.24 -3.73 -15.09
N ASP A 237 -10.34 -4.45 -14.97
CA ASP A 237 -11.34 -4.60 -16.03
C ASP A 237 -11.94 -3.26 -16.49
N ILE A 238 -12.03 -2.26 -15.60
CA ILE A 238 -12.46 -0.90 -15.98
C ILE A 238 -11.43 -0.27 -16.91
N ALA A 239 -10.13 -0.46 -16.67
CA ALA A 239 -9.07 0.01 -17.56
C ALA A 239 -9.10 -0.70 -18.92
N VAL A 240 -9.37 -2.01 -18.92
CA VAL A 240 -9.55 -2.80 -20.16
C VAL A 240 -10.74 -2.27 -20.96
N ARG A 241 -11.91 -2.11 -20.33
CA ARG A 241 -13.11 -1.56 -20.98
C ARG A 241 -12.91 -0.12 -21.46
N ALA A 242 -12.20 0.71 -20.68
CA ALA A 242 -11.85 2.08 -21.07
C ALA A 242 -10.97 2.11 -22.32
N LEU A 243 -10.04 1.15 -22.49
CA LEU A 243 -9.22 1.03 -23.68
C LEU A 243 -10.10 0.76 -24.94
N ALA A 244 -11.12 -0.10 -24.82
CA ALA A 244 -12.08 -0.35 -25.89
C ALA A 244 -12.88 0.93 -26.26
N ARG A 245 -13.38 1.67 -25.26
CA ARG A 245 -14.06 2.96 -25.47
C ARG A 245 -13.12 3.98 -26.13
N LEU A 246 -11.86 4.04 -25.68
CA LEU A 246 -10.84 4.92 -26.22
C LEU A 246 -10.62 4.68 -27.73
N ALA A 247 -10.54 3.42 -28.11
CA ALA A 247 -10.39 3.06 -29.53
C ALA A 247 -11.62 3.39 -30.37
N ARG A 248 -12.81 2.99 -29.89
CA ARG A 248 -14.06 3.09 -30.62
C ARG A 248 -14.58 4.53 -30.68
N ASP A 249 -14.67 5.20 -29.54
CA ASP A 249 -15.40 6.44 -29.38
C ASP A 249 -14.49 7.66 -29.55
N HIS A 250 -13.20 7.53 -29.20
CA HIS A 250 -12.22 8.61 -29.31
C HIS A 250 -11.22 8.43 -30.48
N ARG A 251 -11.25 7.29 -31.17
CA ARG A 251 -10.36 6.93 -32.29
C ARG A 251 -8.86 7.05 -31.93
N VAL A 252 -8.54 6.73 -30.68
CA VAL A 252 -7.16 6.70 -30.17
C VAL A 252 -6.68 5.26 -30.09
N ASN A 253 -5.62 4.98 -30.85
CA ASN A 253 -4.92 3.70 -30.75
C ASN A 253 -3.89 3.77 -29.61
N ALA A 254 -4.04 2.91 -28.60
CA ALA A 254 -3.14 2.81 -27.47
C ALA A 254 -3.05 1.35 -27.01
N ARG A 255 -1.98 1.03 -26.28
CA ARG A 255 -1.80 -0.26 -25.60
C ARG A 255 -2.01 -0.06 -24.10
N LEU A 256 -2.69 -0.99 -23.46
CA LEU A 256 -2.74 -1.11 -22.01
C LEU A 256 -1.68 -2.11 -21.56
N VAL A 257 -0.73 -1.64 -20.76
CA VAL A 257 0.29 -2.47 -20.13
C VAL A 257 -0.08 -2.68 -18.68
N ILE A 258 -0.23 -3.94 -18.27
CA ILE A 258 -0.59 -4.37 -16.93
C ILE A 258 0.62 -5.06 -16.30
N VAL A 259 1.22 -4.40 -15.30
CA VAL A 259 2.39 -4.89 -14.58
C VAL A 259 1.98 -5.44 -13.22
N GLY A 260 2.25 -6.70 -12.98
CA GLY A 260 1.93 -7.38 -11.72
C GLY A 260 1.57 -8.84 -11.93
N GLY A 261 1.24 -9.51 -10.84
CA GLY A 261 0.97 -10.93 -10.83
C GLY A 261 1.87 -11.67 -9.85
N GLU A 262 1.68 -12.97 -9.76
CA GLU A 262 2.40 -13.82 -8.79
C GLU A 262 3.68 -14.43 -9.36
N THR A 263 3.77 -14.48 -10.69
CA THR A 263 4.88 -15.05 -11.44
C THR A 263 5.54 -14.00 -12.33
N ASP A 264 6.82 -14.21 -12.65
CA ASP A 264 7.60 -13.30 -13.50
C ASP A 264 7.10 -13.31 -14.95
N GLU A 265 6.62 -14.47 -15.41
CA GLU A 265 5.87 -14.58 -16.66
C GLU A 265 4.36 -14.60 -16.39
N PRO A 266 3.54 -13.94 -17.25
CA PRO A 266 2.09 -13.96 -17.09
C PRO A 266 1.56 -15.38 -17.14
N CYS A 267 0.89 -15.84 -16.09
CA CYS A 267 0.37 -17.19 -16.01
C CYS A 267 -1.09 -17.18 -15.54
N PRO A 268 -2.07 -17.39 -16.42
CA PRO A 268 -3.49 -17.44 -16.03
C PRO A 268 -3.80 -18.55 -15.01
N MET A 269 -3.07 -19.66 -15.04
CA MET A 269 -3.26 -20.75 -14.07
C MET A 269 -2.77 -20.37 -12.66
N ALA A 270 -1.68 -19.61 -12.58
CA ALA A 270 -1.16 -19.13 -11.31
C ALA A 270 -1.94 -17.90 -10.78
N ASN A 271 -2.53 -17.12 -11.69
CA ASN A 271 -3.35 -15.96 -11.33
C ASN A 271 -4.64 -15.95 -12.17
N PRO A 272 -5.77 -16.42 -11.61
CA PRO A 272 -7.06 -16.47 -12.31
C PRO A 272 -7.56 -15.08 -12.79
N GLU A 273 -7.10 -13.99 -12.16
CA GLU A 273 -7.46 -12.64 -12.60
C GLU A 273 -6.90 -12.32 -14.01
N ILE A 274 -5.75 -12.90 -14.39
CA ILE A 274 -5.24 -12.76 -15.78
C ILE A 274 -6.21 -13.40 -16.77
N ALA A 275 -6.70 -14.61 -16.48
CA ALA A 275 -7.69 -15.27 -17.35
C ALA A 275 -8.97 -14.42 -17.47
N ARG A 276 -9.53 -13.96 -16.34
CA ARG A 276 -10.73 -13.12 -16.31
C ARG A 276 -10.55 -11.82 -17.11
N LEU A 277 -9.41 -11.16 -16.97
CA LEU A 277 -9.12 -9.92 -17.71
C LEU A 277 -8.89 -10.17 -19.20
N THR A 278 -8.32 -11.31 -19.56
CA THR A 278 -8.17 -11.73 -20.97
C THR A 278 -9.54 -11.97 -21.58
N ASP A 279 -10.46 -12.63 -20.87
CA ASP A 279 -11.84 -12.84 -21.35
C ASP A 279 -12.56 -11.50 -21.54
N VAL A 280 -12.39 -10.53 -20.63
CA VAL A 280 -12.93 -9.17 -20.80
C VAL A 280 -12.33 -8.49 -22.03
N ALA A 281 -11.03 -8.61 -22.26
CA ALA A 281 -10.37 -8.02 -23.42
C ALA A 281 -10.83 -8.65 -24.75
N ASN A 282 -11.05 -9.96 -24.77
CA ASN A 282 -11.62 -10.67 -25.91
C ASN A 282 -13.07 -10.22 -26.19
N ALA A 283 -13.90 -10.11 -25.14
CA ALA A 283 -15.29 -9.67 -25.28
C ALA A 283 -15.42 -8.22 -25.78
N GLU A 284 -14.41 -7.38 -25.55
CA GLU A 284 -14.35 -5.99 -26.03
C GLU A 284 -13.56 -5.86 -27.36
N ASP A 285 -13.10 -6.96 -27.96
CA ASP A 285 -12.33 -7.01 -29.22
C ASP A 285 -11.04 -6.15 -29.21
N ILE A 286 -10.29 -6.23 -28.06
CA ILE A 286 -9.05 -5.45 -27.84
C ILE A 286 -7.92 -6.29 -27.23
N ALA A 287 -8.02 -7.60 -27.24
CA ALA A 287 -7.04 -8.48 -26.58
C ALA A 287 -5.59 -8.23 -27.06
N GLU A 288 -5.39 -7.96 -28.36
CA GLU A 288 -4.09 -7.65 -28.93
C GLU A 288 -3.45 -6.36 -28.41
N ARG A 289 -4.26 -5.48 -27.80
CA ARG A 289 -3.81 -4.20 -27.22
C ARG A 289 -3.61 -4.24 -25.72
N VAL A 290 -3.83 -5.40 -25.09
CA VAL A 290 -3.61 -5.61 -23.66
C VAL A 290 -2.38 -6.49 -23.47
N THR A 291 -1.40 -5.98 -22.73
CA THR A 291 -0.17 -6.71 -22.43
C THR A 291 -0.05 -6.94 -20.95
N PHE A 292 -0.01 -8.20 -20.54
CA PHE A 292 0.37 -8.59 -19.18
C PHE A 292 1.87 -8.83 -19.15
N THR A 293 2.58 -8.25 -18.21
CA THR A 293 4.04 -8.42 -18.11
C THR A 293 4.44 -9.49 -17.10
N GLY A 294 3.53 -9.87 -16.19
CA GLY A 294 3.90 -10.59 -14.99
C GLY A 294 4.51 -9.68 -13.93
N ARG A 295 4.98 -10.30 -12.84
CA ARG A 295 5.66 -9.60 -11.75
C ARG A 295 6.98 -9.01 -12.25
N ARG A 296 7.30 -7.79 -11.81
CA ARG A 296 8.58 -7.15 -12.09
C ARG A 296 9.25 -6.71 -10.80
N PRO A 297 10.57 -6.87 -10.67
CA PRO A 297 11.31 -6.42 -9.50
C PRO A 297 11.27 -4.90 -9.37
N ARG A 298 11.30 -4.42 -8.12
CA ARG A 298 11.06 -3.00 -7.81
C ARG A 298 12.03 -2.02 -8.52
N ASN A 299 13.28 -2.44 -8.69
CA ASN A 299 14.32 -1.63 -9.33
C ASN A 299 14.08 -1.36 -10.82
N VAL A 300 13.21 -2.11 -11.49
CA VAL A 300 12.86 -1.85 -12.92
C VAL A 300 11.51 -1.14 -13.08
N LEU A 301 10.69 -1.03 -12.01
CA LEU A 301 9.37 -0.40 -12.11
C LEU A 301 9.42 1.04 -12.58
N ARG A 302 10.49 1.77 -12.24
CA ARG A 302 10.70 3.14 -12.72
C ARG A 302 10.70 3.24 -14.25
N TYR A 303 11.21 2.23 -14.95
CA TYR A 303 11.23 2.24 -16.42
C TYR A 303 9.82 2.05 -16.97
N TYR A 304 8.98 1.19 -16.37
CA TYR A 304 7.58 1.05 -16.75
C TYR A 304 6.80 2.34 -16.54
N TYR A 305 6.96 3.02 -15.38
CA TYR A 305 6.34 4.32 -15.17
C TYR A 305 6.78 5.34 -16.23
N ASN A 306 8.08 5.50 -16.44
CA ASN A 306 8.60 6.48 -17.38
C ASN A 306 8.34 6.14 -18.87
N ALA A 307 8.10 4.87 -19.21
CA ALA A 307 7.70 4.44 -20.55
C ALA A 307 6.25 4.83 -20.88
N ALA A 308 5.41 5.01 -19.88
CA ALA A 308 3.99 5.30 -20.04
C ALA A 308 3.72 6.77 -20.40
N ASP A 309 2.65 7.01 -21.14
CA ASP A 309 2.09 8.34 -21.38
C ASP A 309 1.15 8.75 -20.27
N VAL A 310 0.45 7.78 -19.68
CA VAL A 310 -0.49 7.95 -18.56
C VAL A 310 -0.51 6.71 -17.69
N PHE A 311 -0.54 6.94 -16.38
CA PHE A 311 -0.79 5.88 -15.40
C PHE A 311 -2.25 5.88 -14.99
N VAL A 312 -2.89 4.72 -14.98
CA VAL A 312 -4.28 4.57 -14.54
C VAL A 312 -4.38 3.65 -13.34
N THR A 313 -5.32 3.94 -12.43
CA THR A 313 -5.61 3.10 -11.27
C THR A 313 -7.10 3.19 -10.94
N THR A 314 -7.78 2.06 -10.96
CA THR A 314 -9.25 1.98 -10.99
C THR A 314 -9.85 1.16 -9.85
N PRO A 315 -9.29 1.19 -8.61
CA PRO A 315 -9.77 0.34 -7.54
C PRO A 315 -11.17 0.74 -7.07
N TRP A 316 -11.89 -0.24 -6.51
CA TRP A 316 -13.18 0.00 -5.84
C TRP A 316 -13.03 0.81 -4.55
N TYR A 317 -11.95 0.54 -3.83
CA TYR A 317 -11.47 1.29 -2.67
C TYR A 317 -9.95 1.17 -2.56
N GLU A 318 -9.30 2.18 -2.03
CA GLU A 318 -7.84 2.20 -1.86
C GLU A 318 -7.48 3.01 -0.59
N PRO A 319 -6.91 2.39 0.45
CA PRO A 319 -6.57 3.11 1.68
C PRO A 319 -5.67 4.31 1.43
N PHE A 320 -4.60 4.13 0.64
CA PHE A 320 -3.73 5.24 0.25
C PHE A 320 -3.44 5.30 -1.26
N GLY A 321 -2.87 4.25 -1.83
CA GLY A 321 -2.42 4.21 -3.22
C GLY A 321 -0.97 4.67 -3.40
N ILE A 322 -0.02 3.77 -3.13
CA ILE A 322 1.43 4.04 -3.32
C ILE A 322 1.75 4.20 -4.80
N THR A 323 1.20 3.35 -5.67
CA THR A 323 1.51 3.35 -7.11
C THR A 323 1.17 4.65 -7.85
N PRO A 324 0.05 5.36 -7.57
CA PRO A 324 -0.17 6.71 -8.08
C PRO A 324 0.94 7.69 -7.68
N VAL A 325 1.43 7.63 -6.46
CA VAL A 325 2.50 8.51 -5.99
C VAL A 325 3.83 8.19 -6.67
N GLU A 326 4.13 6.92 -6.91
CA GLU A 326 5.32 6.48 -7.67
C GLU A 326 5.26 6.97 -9.13
N ALA A 327 4.08 6.88 -9.77
CA ALA A 327 3.87 7.43 -11.11
C ALA A 327 4.07 8.96 -11.14
N MET A 328 3.49 9.68 -10.17
CA MET A 328 3.69 11.12 -10.01
C MET A 328 5.18 11.46 -9.80
N ALA A 329 5.91 10.68 -9.00
CA ALA A 329 7.35 10.87 -8.77
C ALA A 329 8.17 10.73 -10.05
N CYS A 330 7.74 9.87 -10.97
CA CYS A 330 8.32 9.73 -12.32
C CYS A 330 7.85 10.81 -13.31
N GLY A 331 7.00 11.75 -12.88
CA GLY A 331 6.49 12.84 -13.75
C GLY A 331 5.42 12.37 -14.73
N VAL A 332 4.74 11.25 -14.47
CA VAL A 332 3.68 10.70 -15.32
C VAL A 332 2.32 11.20 -14.84
N PRO A 333 1.45 11.71 -15.71
CA PRO A 333 0.09 12.08 -15.33
C PRO A 333 -0.70 10.85 -14.86
N VAL A 334 -1.52 11.03 -13.83
CA VAL A 334 -2.27 9.95 -13.19
C VAL A 334 -3.76 10.14 -13.40
N ILE A 335 -4.46 9.09 -13.81
CA ILE A 335 -5.93 9.05 -13.76
C ILE A 335 -6.33 7.97 -12.75
N GLY A 336 -7.09 8.34 -11.73
CA GLY A 336 -7.49 7.42 -10.68
C GLY A 336 -8.98 7.49 -10.34
N SER A 337 -9.54 6.37 -9.86
CA SER A 337 -10.87 6.39 -9.26
C SER A 337 -10.90 7.34 -8.07
N ALA A 338 -12.00 8.10 -7.93
CA ALA A 338 -12.22 9.06 -6.86
C ALA A 338 -12.55 8.37 -5.52
N VAL A 339 -11.64 7.52 -5.03
CA VAL A 339 -11.80 6.72 -3.81
C VAL A 339 -10.60 6.89 -2.87
N GLY A 340 -10.85 6.79 -1.58
CA GLY A 340 -9.84 6.70 -0.53
C GLY A 340 -8.67 7.68 -0.68
N GLY A 341 -7.46 7.18 -0.52
CA GLY A 341 -6.23 7.94 -0.62
C GLY A 341 -5.95 8.53 -2.00
N ILE A 342 -6.53 7.98 -3.08
CA ILE A 342 -6.36 8.54 -4.43
C ILE A 342 -6.93 9.96 -4.50
N LYS A 343 -8.06 10.24 -3.83
CA LYS A 343 -8.63 11.61 -3.70
C LYS A 343 -7.65 12.58 -3.01
N THR A 344 -6.81 12.06 -2.13
CA THR A 344 -5.81 12.85 -1.42
C THR A 344 -4.55 13.06 -2.26
N THR A 345 -4.09 12.03 -2.97
CA THR A 345 -2.84 12.08 -3.74
C THR A 345 -2.99 12.85 -5.03
N VAL A 346 -4.03 12.59 -5.81
CA VAL A 346 -4.30 13.23 -7.11
C VAL A 346 -5.13 14.51 -6.92
N ARG A 347 -4.67 15.61 -7.51
CA ARG A 347 -5.45 16.86 -7.61
C ARG A 347 -6.05 16.96 -9.01
N HIS A 348 -7.38 16.77 -9.08
CA HIS A 348 -8.14 16.79 -10.33
C HIS A 348 -7.85 18.02 -11.18
N GLY A 349 -7.54 17.83 -12.46
CA GLY A 349 -7.21 18.88 -13.41
C GLY A 349 -5.82 19.51 -13.24
N ARG A 350 -5.07 19.17 -12.18
CA ARG A 350 -3.75 19.76 -11.89
C ARG A 350 -2.61 18.76 -11.92
N THR A 351 -2.72 17.64 -11.21
CA THR A 351 -1.68 16.60 -11.14
C THR A 351 -2.12 15.31 -11.80
N GLY A 352 -3.34 15.28 -12.32
CA GLY A 352 -4.00 14.13 -12.90
C GLY A 352 -5.51 14.34 -12.91
N PHE A 353 -6.24 13.28 -13.20
CA PHE A 353 -7.70 13.30 -13.17
C PHE A 353 -8.24 12.30 -12.16
N LEU A 354 -9.39 12.65 -11.55
CA LEU A 354 -10.20 11.74 -10.76
C LEU A 354 -11.45 11.43 -11.58
N VAL A 355 -11.81 10.14 -11.65
CA VAL A 355 -13.02 9.66 -12.33
C VAL A 355 -13.89 8.89 -11.33
N PRO A 356 -15.21 8.80 -11.54
CA PRO A 356 -16.05 7.92 -10.73
C PRO A 356 -15.52 6.48 -10.76
N PRO A 357 -15.60 5.73 -9.65
CA PRO A 357 -15.31 4.30 -9.69
C PRO A 357 -16.31 3.58 -10.62
N HIS A 358 -15.87 2.48 -11.21
CA HIS A 358 -16.68 1.66 -12.14
C HIS A 358 -17.15 2.36 -13.43
N ASP A 359 -16.50 3.45 -13.82
CA ASP A 359 -16.88 4.25 -15.00
C ASP A 359 -15.78 4.20 -16.09
N PRO A 360 -15.83 3.24 -17.03
CA PRO A 360 -14.88 3.13 -18.11
C PRO A 360 -14.99 4.27 -19.14
N ASP A 361 -16.18 4.87 -19.31
CA ASP A 361 -16.38 5.95 -20.27
C ASP A 361 -15.72 7.24 -19.78
N ALA A 362 -15.89 7.59 -18.50
CA ALA A 362 -15.19 8.71 -17.88
C ALA A 362 -13.65 8.50 -17.93
N LEU A 363 -13.17 7.28 -17.69
CA LEU A 363 -11.76 6.97 -17.76
C LEU A 363 -11.23 7.15 -19.20
N ALA A 364 -11.93 6.61 -20.20
CA ALA A 364 -11.55 6.75 -21.61
C ALA A 364 -11.49 8.20 -22.06
N ALA A 365 -12.48 9.01 -21.68
CA ALA A 365 -12.52 10.44 -21.99
C ALA A 365 -11.29 11.19 -21.43
N ARG A 366 -10.88 10.88 -20.18
CA ARG A 366 -9.69 11.50 -19.59
C ARG A 366 -8.38 10.99 -20.19
N ILE A 367 -8.29 9.72 -20.59
CA ILE A 367 -7.13 9.20 -21.33
C ILE A 367 -7.05 9.91 -22.69
N ALA A 368 -8.16 10.07 -23.41
CA ALA A 368 -8.20 10.80 -24.68
C ALA A 368 -7.75 12.28 -24.54
N GLU A 369 -8.12 12.93 -23.45
CA GLU A 369 -7.69 14.29 -23.13
C GLU A 369 -6.17 14.39 -22.95
N ILE A 370 -5.55 13.46 -22.21
CA ILE A 370 -4.09 13.34 -22.04
C ILE A 370 -3.39 13.17 -23.40
N PHE A 371 -3.91 12.31 -24.27
CA PHE A 371 -3.30 12.07 -25.59
C PHE A 371 -3.50 13.21 -26.58
N ARG A 372 -4.52 14.05 -26.39
CA ARG A 372 -4.82 15.18 -27.30
C ARG A 372 -3.90 16.37 -27.06
N ASP A 373 -3.53 16.64 -25.80
CA ASP A 373 -2.69 17.78 -25.41
C ASP A 373 -1.44 17.30 -24.63
N ALA A 374 -0.37 17.02 -25.38
CA ALA A 374 0.88 16.55 -24.82
C ALA A 374 1.54 17.58 -23.88
N ASP A 375 1.33 18.89 -24.13
CA ASP A 375 1.88 19.94 -23.28
C ASP A 375 1.10 20.04 -21.94
N ALA A 376 -0.22 19.92 -21.96
CA ALA A 376 -1.01 19.82 -20.73
C ALA A 376 -0.64 18.56 -19.94
N ALA A 377 -0.50 17.41 -20.60
CA ALA A 377 -0.06 16.16 -19.97
C ALA A 377 1.32 16.32 -19.29
N ARG A 378 2.27 16.96 -19.96
CA ARG A 378 3.59 17.25 -19.41
C ARG A 378 3.52 18.19 -18.21
N ARG A 379 2.76 19.28 -18.28
CA ARG A 379 2.55 20.20 -17.14
C ARG A 379 1.93 19.47 -15.95
N MET A 380 0.97 18.60 -16.21
CA MET A 380 0.31 17.77 -15.19
C MET A 380 1.30 16.80 -14.52
N GLY A 381 2.16 16.14 -15.29
CA GLY A 381 3.23 15.29 -14.79
C GLY A 381 4.23 16.05 -13.91
N VAL A 382 4.68 17.25 -14.34
CA VAL A 382 5.57 18.11 -13.53
C VAL A 382 4.90 18.49 -12.20
N ALA A 383 3.66 18.98 -12.25
CA ALA A 383 2.92 19.34 -11.04
C ALA A 383 2.69 18.11 -10.11
N GLY A 384 2.48 16.93 -10.70
CA GLY A 384 2.40 15.65 -9.99
C GLY A 384 3.69 15.36 -9.22
N ARG A 385 4.83 15.45 -9.89
CA ARG A 385 6.14 15.23 -9.27
C ARG A 385 6.43 16.22 -8.14
N GLU A 386 6.19 17.50 -8.35
CA GLU A 386 6.36 18.52 -7.30
C GLU A 386 5.53 18.20 -6.08
N ARG A 387 4.27 17.79 -6.28
CA ARG A 387 3.40 17.39 -5.18
C ARG A 387 3.90 16.14 -4.46
N ALA A 388 4.33 15.10 -5.21
CA ALA A 388 4.89 13.89 -4.63
C ALA A 388 6.11 14.19 -3.75
N LEU A 389 7.06 14.97 -4.25
CA LEU A 389 8.25 15.40 -3.52
C LEU A 389 7.93 16.24 -2.28
N ARG A 390 6.91 17.10 -2.34
CA ARG A 390 6.53 17.99 -1.24
C ARG A 390 5.79 17.28 -0.10
N HIS A 391 5.08 16.17 -0.37
CA HIS A 391 4.14 15.61 0.60
C HIS A 391 4.29 14.13 0.89
N PHE A 392 4.91 13.35 -0.01
CA PHE A 392 4.82 11.89 0.00
C PHE A 392 6.18 11.17 -0.10
N THR A 393 7.28 11.79 0.35
CA THR A 393 8.54 11.05 0.48
C THR A 393 8.54 10.22 1.78
N TRP A 394 9.18 9.06 1.78
CA TRP A 394 9.31 8.25 2.99
C TRP A 394 10.03 9.00 4.14
N SER A 395 10.88 9.98 3.83
CA SER A 395 11.52 10.82 4.85
C SER A 395 10.49 11.69 5.59
N GLN A 396 9.52 12.27 4.86
CA GLN A 396 8.42 13.04 5.46
C GLN A 396 7.43 12.16 6.21
N VAL A 397 7.20 10.94 5.73
CA VAL A 397 6.39 9.94 6.46
C VAL A 397 7.02 9.61 7.79
N ALA A 398 8.33 9.32 7.81
CA ALA A 398 9.07 9.03 9.04
C ALA A 398 9.04 10.21 10.01
N GLU A 399 9.20 11.46 9.54
CA GLU A 399 9.11 12.68 10.37
C GLU A 399 7.72 12.81 11.03
N ARG A 400 6.65 12.57 10.27
CA ARG A 400 5.28 12.59 10.84
C ARG A 400 5.06 11.45 11.83
N MET A 401 5.62 10.27 11.57
CA MET A 401 5.53 9.13 12.49
C MET A 401 6.35 9.36 13.76
N GLU A 402 7.47 10.10 13.72
CA GLU A 402 8.18 10.52 14.93
C GLU A 402 7.28 11.37 15.85
N ALA A 403 6.52 12.30 15.29
CA ALA A 403 5.57 13.10 16.06
C ALA A 403 4.46 12.22 16.68
N VAL A 404 4.00 11.19 15.95
CA VAL A 404 3.06 10.19 16.49
C VAL A 404 3.68 9.45 17.68
N TYR A 405 4.89 8.91 17.50
CA TYR A 405 5.55 8.15 18.57
C TYR A 405 5.88 9.02 19.80
N ALA A 406 6.34 10.26 19.59
CA ALA A 406 6.59 11.19 20.69
C ALA A 406 5.33 11.41 21.53
N ARG A 407 4.18 11.60 20.89
CA ARG A 407 2.88 11.75 21.56
C ARG A 407 2.48 10.48 22.33
N VAL A 408 2.61 9.31 21.71
CA VAL A 408 2.29 8.01 22.32
C VAL A 408 3.15 7.78 23.57
N MET A 409 4.46 8.04 23.46
CA MET A 409 5.41 7.92 24.59
C MET A 409 5.15 8.93 25.73
N ALA A 410 4.65 10.12 25.40
CA ALA A 410 4.32 11.15 26.40
C ALA A 410 3.03 10.85 27.17
N GLY A 411 2.23 9.86 26.77
CA GLY A 411 0.96 9.51 27.40
C GLY A 411 -0.12 10.59 27.23
N GLU A 412 -0.01 11.46 26.22
CA GLU A 412 -0.92 12.61 26.03
C GLU A 412 -2.37 12.21 25.69
N SER A 413 -2.61 10.95 25.30
CA SER A 413 -3.97 10.43 25.08
C SER A 413 -4.80 10.31 26.36
N GLN A 414 -4.16 10.22 27.53
CA GLN A 414 -4.87 10.05 28.82
C GLN A 414 -5.24 11.36 29.50
N ARG A 415 -4.69 12.51 29.08
CA ARG A 415 -4.89 13.81 29.76
C ARG A 415 -6.13 14.57 29.31
N VAL A 416 -6.72 14.22 28.15
CA VAL A 416 -7.90 14.94 27.60
C VAL A 416 -9.22 14.46 28.24
N THR A 417 -9.25 13.30 28.87
CA THR A 417 -10.46 12.74 29.53
C THR A 417 -10.53 12.99 31.05
N ALA A 418 -9.55 13.66 31.63
CA ALA A 418 -9.48 13.95 33.06
C ALA A 418 -9.60 15.47 33.38
N GLY A 419 -10.16 16.27 32.47
CA GLY A 419 -10.43 17.70 32.63
C GLY A 419 -11.89 18.05 32.51
#